data_bfd37441b6f995365dd5d9bfd24f8623
#
_entry.id   bfd37441b6f995365dd5d9bfd24f8623
#
_cell.length_a   1.000
_cell.length_b   1.000
_cell.length_c   1.000
_cell.angle_alpha   90.00
_cell.angle_beta   90.00
_cell.angle_gamma   90.00
#
_symmetry.space_group_name_H-M   'P 1'
#
loop_
_entity.id
_entity.type
_entity.pdbx_description
1 polymer ?
#
loop_
_entity_poly.entity_id
_entity_poly.type
_entity_poly.pdbx_seq_one_letter_code
_entity_poly.pdbx_strand_id
1 'polypeptide(L)'
;MLLSLVADELMSNAFSATTMDWSAKQHEYMQRAIEVAEKGRGQVRPNPLVGCILVKDGEVIAEGWHDHLGGLHAEQMAIHDAEEKGHNTNGATAYVTLEPCNHFGRTPPCTEALLWAGISKVVIAHGDPNPIVRGNGISVLENAGIDVETGLLEESAATQMREFLHWCENRRPYVTVKVAVDVNGSVDDLSKDAGRFTSEDCLKEVHRLRKDCCAILVGANTVIRDNPSLTVRLIETEKQPLRIVIDPNNKIKSNSKVLNDGHKTKHLTDDFRGLAAMLDMLGDLEIQRLLVEGGPSTITKFLDQGLVDEFIYVQSNITHESPKLSSFDLTGFTKSVETVWGEEKVTIYTR
;
A
#
# COMPACT_ATOMS: atom_id res chain seq x y z
N MET A 1 -13.16 -35.23 -34.67
CA MET A 1 -12.55 -34.22 -35.57
C MET A 1 -13.34 -32.92 -35.67
N LEU A 2 -14.54 -32.79 -35.06
CA LEU A 2 -15.34 -31.55 -35.01
C LEU A 2 -15.25 -30.81 -33.65
N LEU A 3 -14.70 -31.43 -32.62
CA LEU A 3 -14.55 -30.85 -31.27
C LEU A 3 -13.19 -30.13 -31.07
N SER A 4 -12.21 -30.29 -31.96
CA SER A 4 -10.93 -29.61 -31.90
C SER A 4 -10.95 -28.24 -32.61
N LEU A 5 -11.82 -28.03 -33.60
CA LEU A 5 -11.95 -26.78 -34.34
C LEU A 5 -12.71 -25.69 -33.58
N VAL A 6 -13.62 -26.09 -32.65
CA VAL A 6 -14.36 -25.12 -31.83
C VAL A 6 -13.52 -24.63 -30.63
N ALA A 7 -12.56 -25.44 -30.18
CA ALA A 7 -11.63 -25.02 -29.11
C ALA A 7 -10.58 -24.02 -29.60
N ASP A 8 -10.11 -24.17 -30.84
CA ASP A 8 -9.13 -23.24 -31.42
C ASP A 8 -9.74 -21.88 -31.83
N GLU A 9 -11.04 -21.87 -32.20
CA GLU A 9 -11.75 -20.61 -32.49
C GLU A 9 -12.14 -19.84 -31.22
N LEU A 10 -12.38 -20.53 -30.10
CA LEU A 10 -12.66 -19.92 -28.79
C LEU A 10 -11.38 -19.40 -28.09
N MET A 11 -10.21 -19.96 -28.43
CA MET A 11 -8.92 -19.47 -27.88
C MET A 11 -8.31 -18.36 -28.74
N SER A 12 -8.75 -18.15 -29.98
CA SER A 12 -8.29 -17.03 -30.85
C SER A 12 -9.04 -15.72 -30.61
N ASN A 13 -10.17 -15.74 -29.88
CA ASN A 13 -10.89 -14.54 -29.42
C ASN A 13 -10.53 -14.08 -28.01
N ALA A 14 -9.47 -14.65 -27.40
CA ALA A 14 -8.90 -14.15 -26.20
C ALA A 14 -8.08 -12.89 -26.50
N PHE A 15 -8.72 -11.75 -26.28
CA PHE A 15 -8.09 -10.43 -26.07
C PHE A 15 -6.90 -10.10 -26.98
N SER A 16 -7.19 -9.64 -28.20
CA SER A 16 -6.39 -8.58 -28.78
C SER A 16 -6.57 -7.35 -27.87
N ALA A 17 -5.76 -7.23 -26.84
CA ALA A 17 -5.53 -5.96 -26.18
C ALA A 17 -4.93 -5.06 -27.27
N THR A 18 -5.77 -4.25 -27.90
CA THR A 18 -5.32 -3.12 -28.70
C THR A 18 -4.56 -2.25 -27.70
N THR A 19 -3.22 -2.31 -27.73
CA THR A 19 -2.39 -1.38 -26.97
C THR A 19 -2.77 0.00 -27.50
N MET A 20 -3.54 0.76 -26.71
CA MET A 20 -3.84 2.16 -27.06
C MET A 20 -2.51 2.88 -27.14
N ASP A 21 -2.29 3.58 -28.25
CA ASP A 21 -1.08 4.38 -28.45
C ASP A 21 -1.27 5.73 -27.76
N TRP A 22 -0.89 5.76 -26.46
CA TRP A 22 -1.01 6.96 -25.64
C TRP A 22 0.06 7.99 -26.00
N SER A 23 -0.34 9.23 -26.19
CA SER A 23 0.60 10.33 -26.43
C SER A 23 1.46 10.63 -25.20
N ALA A 24 2.62 11.24 -25.40
CA ALA A 24 3.50 11.67 -24.31
C ALA A 24 2.79 12.62 -23.33
N LYS A 25 1.91 13.50 -23.81
CA LYS A 25 1.10 14.39 -22.96
C LYS A 25 0.11 13.64 -22.09
N GLN A 26 -0.54 12.60 -22.60
CA GLN A 26 -1.47 11.78 -21.81
C GLN A 26 -0.72 11.06 -20.68
N HIS A 27 0.48 10.52 -20.96
CA HIS A 27 1.35 9.96 -19.93
C HIS A 27 1.70 11.00 -18.86
N GLU A 28 2.06 12.23 -19.24
CA GLU A 28 2.36 13.32 -18.31
C GLU A 28 1.16 13.67 -17.41
N TYR A 29 -0.04 13.75 -17.96
CA TYR A 29 -1.26 14.02 -17.17
C TYR A 29 -1.56 12.91 -16.18
N MET A 30 -1.50 11.65 -16.59
CA MET A 30 -1.75 10.52 -15.69
C MET A 30 -0.64 10.39 -14.63
N GLN A 31 0.62 10.63 -15.02
CA GLN A 31 1.73 10.66 -14.07
C GLN A 31 1.50 11.75 -13.00
N ARG A 32 1.02 12.93 -13.39
CA ARG A 32 0.65 13.99 -12.45
C ARG A 32 -0.53 13.58 -11.55
N ALA A 33 -1.53 12.86 -12.07
CA ALA A 33 -2.62 12.31 -11.26
C ALA A 33 -2.09 11.33 -10.19
N ILE A 34 -1.14 10.47 -10.54
CA ILE A 34 -0.45 9.56 -9.61
C ILE A 34 0.33 10.35 -8.55
N GLU A 35 1.05 11.40 -8.94
CA GLU A 35 1.82 12.24 -8.02
C GLU A 35 0.94 13.01 -7.02
N VAL A 36 -0.19 13.57 -7.45
CA VAL A 36 -1.08 14.28 -6.52
C VAL A 36 -1.78 13.33 -5.56
N ALA A 37 -2.06 12.09 -5.96
CA ALA A 37 -2.60 11.06 -5.07
C ALA A 37 -1.71 10.82 -3.84
N GLU A 38 -0.38 10.94 -3.96
CA GLU A 38 0.56 10.79 -2.84
C GLU A 38 0.32 11.75 -1.68
N LYS A 39 -0.30 12.90 -1.93
CA LYS A 39 -0.65 13.89 -0.89
C LYS A 39 -1.62 13.30 0.15
N GLY A 40 -2.42 12.29 -0.21
CA GLY A 40 -3.34 11.57 0.68
C GLY A 40 -2.70 10.43 1.49
N ARG A 41 -1.41 10.12 1.27
CA ARG A 41 -0.75 8.96 1.91
C ARG A 41 -0.80 9.02 3.43
N GLY A 42 -1.25 7.92 4.03
CA GLY A 42 -1.40 7.77 5.47
C GLY A 42 -2.69 8.38 6.07
N GLN A 43 -3.47 9.14 5.29
CA GLN A 43 -4.69 9.83 5.76
C GLN A 43 -5.99 9.15 5.29
N VAL A 44 -5.97 8.53 4.12
CA VAL A 44 -7.19 8.04 3.44
C VAL A 44 -7.65 6.66 3.87
N ARG A 45 -6.78 5.83 4.45
CA ARG A 45 -7.10 4.42 4.77
C ARG A 45 -8.36 4.27 5.62
N PRO A 46 -9.22 3.27 5.30
CA PRO A 46 -9.02 2.15 4.37
C PRO A 46 -9.30 2.46 2.90
N ASN A 47 -9.62 3.69 2.52
CA ASN A 47 -9.81 4.07 1.12
C ASN A 47 -8.48 4.05 0.34
N PRO A 48 -8.51 3.87 -1.00
CA PRO A 48 -7.32 3.91 -1.84
C PRO A 48 -6.76 5.33 -1.97
N LEU A 49 -5.50 5.42 -2.38
CA LEU A 49 -4.89 6.66 -2.86
C LEU A 49 -5.42 6.93 -4.27
N VAL A 50 -6.17 8.01 -4.45
CA VAL A 50 -6.71 8.40 -5.74
C VAL A 50 -6.34 9.84 -6.04
N GLY A 51 -5.93 10.11 -7.28
CA GLY A 51 -5.68 11.44 -7.81
C GLY A 51 -6.45 11.65 -9.10
N CYS A 52 -6.83 12.90 -9.34
CA CYS A 52 -7.55 13.33 -10.54
C CYS A 52 -6.98 14.64 -11.06
N ILE A 53 -6.75 14.70 -12.38
CA ILE A 53 -6.33 15.91 -13.10
C ILE A 53 -7.38 16.25 -14.15
N LEU A 54 -7.86 17.50 -14.15
CA LEU A 54 -8.73 18.01 -15.20
C LEU A 54 -7.92 18.76 -16.25
N VAL A 55 -8.09 18.37 -17.51
CA VAL A 55 -7.38 18.95 -18.66
C VAL A 55 -8.39 19.53 -19.65
N LYS A 56 -8.17 20.76 -20.09
CA LYS A 56 -8.96 21.42 -21.13
C LYS A 56 -8.05 22.16 -22.10
N ASP A 57 -8.32 22.03 -23.40
CA ASP A 57 -7.54 22.66 -24.48
C ASP A 57 -6.03 22.36 -24.38
N GLY A 58 -5.66 21.18 -23.84
CA GLY A 58 -4.28 20.72 -23.67
C GLY A 58 -3.57 21.29 -22.43
N GLU A 59 -4.28 22.03 -21.55
CA GLU A 59 -3.76 22.61 -20.32
C GLU A 59 -4.41 21.97 -19.09
N VAL A 60 -3.63 21.76 -18.03
CA VAL A 60 -4.16 21.32 -16.73
C VAL A 60 -4.86 22.51 -16.06
N ILE A 61 -6.17 22.41 -15.88
CA ILE A 61 -6.99 23.46 -15.28
C ILE A 61 -7.23 23.25 -13.77
N ALA A 62 -7.18 22.00 -13.31
CA ALA A 62 -7.39 21.67 -11.89
C ALA A 62 -6.78 20.32 -11.53
N GLU A 63 -6.58 20.12 -10.23
CA GLU A 63 -6.11 18.86 -9.64
C GLU A 63 -6.84 18.54 -8.35
N GLY A 64 -7.02 17.26 -8.05
CA GLY A 64 -7.63 16.79 -6.83
C GLY A 64 -7.08 15.44 -6.39
N TRP A 65 -7.17 15.17 -5.12
CA TRP A 65 -6.80 13.89 -4.53
C TRP A 65 -7.73 13.58 -3.35
N HIS A 66 -7.87 12.31 -3.01
CA HIS A 66 -8.54 11.97 -1.77
C HIS A 66 -7.61 12.32 -0.60
N ASP A 67 -7.95 13.32 0.19
CA ASP A 67 -7.03 13.90 1.19
C ASP A 67 -7.14 13.24 2.56
N HIS A 68 -8.33 12.83 2.99
CA HIS A 68 -8.56 12.13 4.25
C HIS A 68 -9.83 11.27 4.23
N LEU A 69 -9.90 10.30 5.12
CA LEU A 69 -11.05 9.42 5.25
C LEU A 69 -12.34 10.19 5.58
N GLY A 70 -13.29 10.12 4.66
CA GLY A 70 -14.58 10.83 4.74
C GLY A 70 -14.60 12.22 4.11
N GLY A 71 -13.48 12.69 3.57
CA GLY A 71 -13.36 13.86 2.72
C GLY A 71 -13.88 13.61 1.29
N LEU A 72 -13.74 14.63 0.43
CA LEU A 72 -14.08 14.54 -0.97
C LEU A 72 -13.20 13.47 -1.67
N HIS A 73 -13.77 12.81 -2.68
CA HIS A 73 -12.99 11.99 -3.58
C HIS A 73 -12.19 12.86 -4.56
N ALA A 74 -11.18 12.28 -5.19
CA ALA A 74 -10.24 13.00 -6.04
C ALA A 74 -10.93 13.77 -7.17
N GLU A 75 -11.93 13.16 -7.81
CA GLU A 75 -12.69 13.77 -8.90
C GLU A 75 -13.49 14.99 -8.40
N GLN A 76 -14.17 14.84 -7.26
CA GLN A 76 -14.94 15.94 -6.65
C GLN A 76 -14.02 17.08 -6.19
N MET A 77 -12.85 16.76 -5.65
CA MET A 77 -11.86 17.77 -5.26
C MET A 77 -11.31 18.49 -6.49
N ALA A 78 -11.02 17.78 -7.60
CA ALA A 78 -10.56 18.41 -8.84
C ALA A 78 -11.61 19.33 -9.46
N ILE A 79 -12.89 18.95 -9.39
CA ILE A 79 -14.00 19.80 -9.85
C ILE A 79 -14.08 21.06 -8.97
N HIS A 80 -14.01 20.91 -7.65
CA HIS A 80 -14.02 22.04 -6.72
C HIS A 80 -12.81 22.97 -6.93
N ASP A 81 -11.61 22.43 -7.13
CA ASP A 81 -10.40 23.22 -7.43
C ASP A 81 -10.56 24.01 -8.75
N ALA A 82 -11.20 23.41 -9.77
CA ALA A 82 -11.53 24.14 -11.00
C ALA A 82 -12.49 25.31 -10.76
N GLU A 83 -13.55 25.10 -9.94
CA GLU A 83 -14.52 26.13 -9.58
C GLU A 83 -13.84 27.28 -8.81
N GLU A 84 -13.01 26.97 -7.81
CA GLU A 84 -12.27 27.98 -7.04
C GLU A 84 -11.33 28.82 -7.91
N LYS A 85 -10.72 28.20 -8.93
CA LYS A 85 -9.86 28.88 -9.92
C LYS A 85 -10.64 29.61 -11.02
N GLY A 86 -11.96 29.47 -11.04
CA GLY A 86 -12.84 30.08 -12.05
C GLY A 86 -12.76 29.42 -13.43
N HIS A 87 -12.31 28.17 -13.50
CA HIS A 87 -12.26 27.40 -14.74
C HIS A 87 -13.58 26.70 -15.05
N ASN A 88 -13.96 26.72 -16.31
CA ASN A 88 -15.12 25.98 -16.79
C ASN A 88 -14.71 24.54 -17.17
N THR A 89 -15.25 23.57 -16.47
CA THR A 89 -14.98 22.13 -16.65
C THR A 89 -15.72 21.51 -17.84
N ASN A 90 -16.74 22.17 -18.39
CA ASN A 90 -17.53 21.63 -19.50
C ASN A 90 -16.65 21.34 -20.72
N GLY A 91 -16.67 20.10 -21.20
CA GLY A 91 -15.85 19.61 -22.30
C GLY A 91 -14.42 19.23 -21.90
N ALA A 92 -14.06 19.28 -20.61
CA ALA A 92 -12.73 18.85 -20.14
C ALA A 92 -12.58 17.32 -20.16
N THR A 93 -11.31 16.85 -20.12
CA THR A 93 -10.94 15.46 -19.89
C THR A 93 -10.45 15.27 -18.45
N ALA A 94 -10.98 14.27 -17.75
CA ALA A 94 -10.49 13.85 -16.44
C ALA A 94 -9.52 12.67 -16.57
N TYR A 95 -8.34 12.78 -15.99
CA TYR A 95 -7.38 11.69 -15.81
C TYR A 95 -7.45 11.26 -14.35
N VAL A 96 -7.87 10.03 -14.09
CA VAL A 96 -8.08 9.50 -12.74
C VAL A 96 -7.35 8.17 -12.53
N THR A 97 -6.71 8.01 -11.38
CA THR A 97 -5.86 6.83 -11.12
C THR A 97 -6.64 5.57 -10.83
N LEU A 98 -7.93 5.66 -10.46
CA LEU A 98 -8.83 4.55 -10.19
C LEU A 98 -10.21 4.81 -10.80
N GLU A 99 -10.91 3.74 -11.17
CA GLU A 99 -12.29 3.82 -11.69
C GLU A 99 -13.19 4.65 -10.77
N PRO A 100 -13.89 5.69 -11.31
CA PRO A 100 -14.82 6.52 -10.53
C PRO A 100 -15.93 5.71 -9.91
N CYS A 101 -16.17 5.91 -8.61
CA CYS A 101 -17.21 5.19 -7.88
C CYS A 101 -18.62 5.54 -8.39
N ASN A 102 -19.53 4.53 -8.37
CA ASN A 102 -20.91 4.65 -8.76
C ASN A 102 -21.88 4.21 -7.64
N HIS A 103 -21.51 4.41 -6.40
CA HIS A 103 -22.38 4.12 -5.25
C HIS A 103 -22.47 5.34 -4.33
N PHE A 104 -23.61 5.52 -3.70
CA PHE A 104 -23.80 6.56 -2.70
C PHE A 104 -23.06 6.17 -1.41
N GLY A 105 -22.06 6.96 -1.06
CA GLY A 105 -21.38 6.89 0.21
C GLY A 105 -21.78 8.07 1.11
N ARG A 106 -20.80 8.73 1.70
CA ARG A 106 -20.97 10.00 2.43
C ARG A 106 -21.12 11.19 1.47
N THR A 107 -20.61 11.04 0.26
CA THR A 107 -20.71 11.99 -0.85
C THR A 107 -21.47 11.35 -2.01
N PRO A 108 -22.05 12.14 -2.95
CA PRO A 108 -22.60 11.62 -4.20
C PRO A 108 -21.56 10.80 -4.97
N PRO A 109 -22.00 9.87 -5.85
CA PRO A 109 -21.09 9.12 -6.71
C PRO A 109 -20.19 10.03 -7.55
N CYS A 110 -18.93 9.64 -7.74
CA CYS A 110 -18.01 10.39 -8.60
C CYS A 110 -18.47 10.42 -10.06
N THR A 111 -19.15 9.37 -10.52
CA THR A 111 -19.79 9.35 -11.85
C THR A 111 -20.79 10.50 -12.02
N GLU A 112 -21.65 10.77 -11.05
CA GLU A 112 -22.59 11.89 -11.07
C GLU A 112 -21.86 13.24 -11.03
N ALA A 113 -20.84 13.38 -10.20
CA ALA A 113 -20.05 14.61 -10.12
C ALA A 113 -19.41 14.96 -11.46
N LEU A 114 -18.81 13.97 -12.15
CA LEU A 114 -18.19 14.14 -13.46
C LEU A 114 -19.24 14.52 -14.53
N LEU A 115 -20.42 13.89 -14.50
CA LEU A 115 -21.55 14.21 -15.40
C LEU A 115 -22.02 15.65 -15.21
N TRP A 116 -22.27 16.07 -13.97
CA TRP A 116 -22.75 17.43 -13.67
C TRP A 116 -21.72 18.52 -13.99
N ALA A 117 -20.43 18.18 -13.88
CA ALA A 117 -19.33 19.06 -14.27
C ALA A 117 -19.17 19.18 -15.80
N GLY A 118 -19.93 18.40 -16.60
CA GLY A 118 -19.88 18.43 -18.05
C GLY A 118 -18.57 17.83 -18.62
N ILE A 119 -17.93 16.92 -17.91
CA ILE A 119 -16.73 16.22 -18.40
C ILE A 119 -17.09 15.43 -19.66
N SER A 120 -16.31 15.58 -20.72
CA SER A 120 -16.55 14.92 -22.02
C SER A 120 -15.79 13.61 -22.18
N LYS A 121 -14.67 13.43 -21.46
CA LYS A 121 -13.81 12.26 -21.53
C LYS A 121 -13.23 11.94 -20.16
N VAL A 122 -13.13 10.64 -19.84
CA VAL A 122 -12.45 10.12 -18.64
C VAL A 122 -11.39 9.11 -19.05
N VAL A 123 -10.16 9.31 -18.61
CA VAL A 123 -9.05 8.38 -18.78
C VAL A 123 -8.73 7.78 -17.43
N ILE A 124 -8.85 6.46 -17.31
CA ILE A 124 -8.72 5.71 -16.05
C ILE A 124 -7.44 4.89 -16.09
N ALA A 125 -6.59 4.98 -15.05
CA ALA A 125 -5.42 4.13 -14.97
C ALA A 125 -5.79 2.69 -14.62
N HIS A 126 -6.48 2.46 -13.52
CA HIS A 126 -6.80 1.12 -13.01
C HIS A 126 -8.31 0.94 -12.74
N GLY A 127 -8.87 -0.19 -13.12
CA GLY A 127 -10.26 -0.56 -12.78
C GLY A 127 -10.44 -0.81 -11.28
N ASP A 128 -11.66 -0.67 -10.77
CA ASP A 128 -11.92 -0.98 -9.36
C ASP A 128 -11.70 -2.49 -9.09
N PRO A 129 -10.90 -2.87 -8.08
CA PRO A 129 -10.63 -4.27 -7.75
C PRO A 129 -11.86 -5.00 -7.19
N ASN A 130 -12.85 -4.27 -6.65
CA ASN A 130 -14.06 -4.85 -6.09
C ASN A 130 -14.99 -5.37 -7.20
N PRO A 131 -15.26 -6.68 -7.32
CA PRO A 131 -16.10 -7.24 -8.38
C PRO A 131 -17.52 -6.66 -8.45
N ILE A 132 -18.04 -6.13 -7.34
CA ILE A 132 -19.38 -5.51 -7.26
C ILE A 132 -19.37 -4.11 -7.89
N VAL A 133 -18.25 -3.44 -7.85
CA VAL A 133 -18.07 -2.04 -8.33
C VAL A 133 -17.46 -2.01 -9.72
N ARG A 134 -16.57 -2.94 -10.03
CA ARG A 134 -15.78 -3.04 -11.25
C ARG A 134 -16.62 -2.91 -12.51
N GLY A 135 -16.31 -1.94 -13.36
CA GLY A 135 -16.99 -1.67 -14.62
C GLY A 135 -18.33 -0.96 -14.50
N ASN A 136 -18.88 -0.79 -13.29
CA ASN A 136 -20.15 -0.10 -13.10
C ASN A 136 -19.99 1.42 -13.30
N GLY A 137 -18.90 2.00 -12.82
CA GLY A 137 -18.58 3.42 -13.05
C GLY A 137 -18.36 3.72 -14.52
N ILE A 138 -17.56 2.89 -15.20
CA ILE A 138 -17.29 3.00 -16.65
C ILE A 138 -18.59 2.94 -17.43
N SER A 139 -19.40 1.89 -17.22
CA SER A 139 -20.66 1.70 -17.95
C SER A 139 -21.66 2.87 -17.77
N VAL A 140 -21.72 3.46 -16.58
CA VAL A 140 -22.57 4.63 -16.32
C VAL A 140 -22.10 5.85 -17.10
N LEU A 141 -20.78 6.11 -17.12
CA LEU A 141 -20.19 7.22 -17.86
C LEU A 141 -20.39 7.06 -19.37
N GLU A 142 -20.12 5.86 -19.93
CA GLU A 142 -20.32 5.55 -21.34
C GLU A 142 -21.80 5.70 -21.77
N ASN A 143 -22.72 5.13 -20.97
CA ASN A 143 -24.18 5.25 -21.23
C ASN A 143 -24.68 6.70 -21.18
N ALA A 144 -23.98 7.56 -20.45
CA ALA A 144 -24.28 9.01 -20.40
C ALA A 144 -23.60 9.80 -21.52
N GLY A 145 -22.83 9.14 -22.41
CA GLY A 145 -22.18 9.75 -23.57
C GLY A 145 -20.79 10.33 -23.28
N ILE A 146 -20.18 10.00 -22.14
CA ILE A 146 -18.79 10.33 -21.84
C ILE A 146 -17.88 9.30 -22.55
N ASP A 147 -16.83 9.77 -23.23
CA ASP A 147 -15.77 8.91 -23.79
C ASP A 147 -14.90 8.38 -22.65
N VAL A 148 -14.74 7.04 -22.55
CA VAL A 148 -13.95 6.40 -21.48
C VAL A 148 -12.82 5.58 -22.07
N GLU A 149 -11.59 5.85 -21.61
CA GLU A 149 -10.40 5.06 -21.94
C GLU A 149 -9.76 4.53 -20.66
N THR A 150 -9.17 3.32 -20.71
CA THR A 150 -8.62 2.64 -19.51
C THR A 150 -7.23 2.09 -19.78
N GLY A 151 -6.41 1.92 -18.72
CA GLY A 151 -5.12 1.23 -18.76
C GLY A 151 -3.90 2.14 -18.89
N LEU A 152 -4.07 3.46 -18.89
CA LEU A 152 -2.93 4.39 -18.96
C LEU A 152 -2.15 4.40 -17.65
N LEU A 153 -0.88 3.97 -17.69
CA LEU A 153 -0.01 3.82 -16.53
C LEU A 153 -0.60 2.89 -15.44
N GLU A 154 -1.33 1.85 -15.85
CA GLU A 154 -2.02 0.92 -14.96
C GLU A 154 -1.08 0.32 -13.90
N GLU A 155 0.10 -0.17 -14.31
CA GLU A 155 1.08 -0.76 -13.39
C GLU A 155 1.60 0.24 -12.35
N SER A 156 1.79 1.50 -12.74
CA SER A 156 2.24 2.56 -11.83
C SER A 156 1.17 2.90 -10.79
N ALA A 157 -0.09 3.02 -11.22
CA ALA A 157 -1.23 3.24 -10.33
C ALA A 157 -1.44 2.03 -9.39
N ALA A 158 -1.37 0.81 -9.92
CA ALA A 158 -1.47 -0.42 -9.12
C ALA A 158 -0.36 -0.50 -8.06
N THR A 159 0.88 -0.17 -8.43
CA THR A 159 2.00 -0.14 -7.48
C THR A 159 1.77 0.85 -6.34
N GLN A 160 1.20 2.02 -6.66
CA GLN A 160 0.87 3.04 -5.65
C GLN A 160 -0.22 2.57 -4.67
N MET A 161 -1.20 1.80 -5.16
CA MET A 161 -2.36 1.32 -4.40
C MET A 161 -2.23 -0.15 -3.97
N ARG A 162 -1.07 -0.79 -4.12
CA ARG A 162 -0.90 -2.24 -3.98
C ARG A 162 -1.45 -2.83 -2.67
N GLU A 163 -1.36 -2.10 -1.55
CA GLU A 163 -1.88 -2.56 -0.27
C GLU A 163 -3.42 -2.62 -0.27
N PHE A 164 -4.06 -1.63 -0.90
CA PHE A 164 -5.50 -1.59 -1.09
C PHE A 164 -5.96 -2.71 -2.04
N LEU A 165 -5.31 -2.84 -3.20
CA LEU A 165 -5.63 -3.88 -4.19
C LEU A 165 -5.49 -5.27 -3.57
N HIS A 166 -4.36 -5.55 -2.91
CA HIS A 166 -4.13 -6.80 -2.22
C HIS A 166 -5.21 -7.13 -1.18
N TRP A 167 -5.61 -6.14 -0.37
CA TRP A 167 -6.67 -6.31 0.63
C TRP A 167 -8.03 -6.57 -0.01
N CYS A 168 -8.36 -5.89 -1.11
CA CYS A 168 -9.62 -6.13 -1.83
C CYS A 168 -9.71 -7.55 -2.38
N GLU A 169 -8.62 -8.08 -2.92
CA GLU A 169 -8.54 -9.41 -3.52
C GLU A 169 -8.48 -10.53 -2.49
N ASN A 170 -7.66 -10.36 -1.46
CA ASN A 170 -7.30 -11.43 -0.52
C ASN A 170 -8.02 -11.35 0.83
N ARG A 171 -8.62 -10.21 1.16
CA ARG A 171 -9.18 -9.89 2.49
C ARG A 171 -8.18 -10.06 3.63
N ARG A 172 -6.90 -9.84 3.32
CA ARG A 172 -5.74 -9.89 4.22
C ARG A 172 -4.85 -8.68 4.00
N PRO A 173 -4.08 -8.24 5.03
CA PRO A 173 -3.10 -7.18 4.83
C PRO A 173 -1.97 -7.62 3.89
N TYR A 174 -1.44 -6.70 3.12
CA TYR A 174 -0.14 -6.78 2.46
C TYR A 174 0.95 -6.83 3.54
N VAL A 175 1.75 -7.89 3.56
CA VAL A 175 2.73 -8.15 4.62
C VAL A 175 4.12 -7.70 4.18
N THR A 176 4.61 -6.64 4.82
CA THR A 176 5.99 -6.16 4.67
C THR A 176 6.83 -6.67 5.83
N VAL A 177 7.87 -7.43 5.57
CA VAL A 177 8.90 -7.78 6.56
C VAL A 177 10.05 -6.81 6.43
N LYS A 178 10.53 -6.27 7.56
CA LYS A 178 11.78 -5.49 7.58
C LYS A 178 12.76 -6.09 8.58
N VAL A 179 13.96 -6.35 8.13
CA VAL A 179 15.07 -6.82 8.96
C VAL A 179 16.29 -5.91 8.77
N ALA A 180 17.01 -5.65 9.86
CA ALA A 180 18.32 -5.03 9.81
C ALA A 180 19.38 -6.07 10.18
N VAL A 181 20.52 -6.05 9.47
CA VAL A 181 21.65 -6.94 9.69
C VAL A 181 22.97 -6.17 9.63
N ASP A 182 24.00 -6.73 10.24
CA ASP A 182 25.38 -6.27 10.08
C ASP A 182 25.98 -6.72 8.73
N VAL A 183 27.26 -6.42 8.48
CA VAL A 183 27.95 -6.81 7.23
C VAL A 183 27.99 -8.33 7.00
N ASN A 184 27.89 -9.13 8.05
CA ASN A 184 27.96 -10.59 8.02
C ASN A 184 26.58 -11.27 8.03
N GLY A 185 25.48 -10.51 8.05
CA GLY A 185 24.12 -11.04 8.12
C GLY A 185 23.63 -11.33 9.55
N SER A 186 24.29 -10.74 10.56
CA SER A 186 23.84 -10.85 11.94
C SER A 186 22.72 -9.86 12.25
N VAL A 187 21.64 -10.34 12.84
CA VAL A 187 20.46 -9.53 13.22
C VAL A 187 20.56 -8.94 14.64
N ASP A 188 21.52 -9.39 15.43
CA ASP A 188 21.70 -8.98 16.83
C ASP A 188 23.14 -9.24 17.26
N ASP A 189 23.63 -8.46 18.20
CA ASP A 189 24.80 -8.75 19.00
C ASP A 189 24.34 -9.35 20.33
N LEU A 190 24.77 -10.56 20.62
CA LEU A 190 24.37 -11.28 21.84
C LEU A 190 25.04 -10.73 23.11
N SER A 191 25.91 -9.71 23.01
CA SER A 191 26.52 -9.04 24.14
C SER A 191 25.45 -8.38 25.03
N LYS A 192 25.80 -8.16 26.32
CA LYS A 192 24.85 -7.56 27.28
C LYS A 192 24.51 -6.12 26.96
N ASP A 193 25.46 -5.40 26.36
CA ASP A 193 25.38 -3.97 26.08
C ASP A 193 25.06 -3.69 24.60
N ALA A 194 24.56 -4.71 23.87
CA ALA A 194 24.16 -4.57 22.50
C ALA A 194 23.10 -3.50 22.33
N GLY A 195 23.45 -2.47 21.58
CA GLY A 195 22.61 -1.36 21.22
C GLY A 195 22.12 -1.45 19.79
N ARG A 196 21.47 -0.38 19.36
CA ARG A 196 21.13 -0.20 17.96
C ARG A 196 22.39 -0.07 17.13
N PHE A 197 22.39 -0.70 15.95
CA PHE A 197 23.53 -0.74 15.04
C PHE A 197 23.22 -0.10 13.67
N THR A 198 22.08 0.57 13.53
CA THR A 198 21.74 1.37 12.34
C THR A 198 21.80 2.86 12.66
N SER A 199 22.09 3.68 11.66
CA SER A 199 22.19 5.13 11.77
C SER A 199 20.88 5.80 12.21
N GLU A 200 20.95 7.05 12.69
CA GLU A 200 19.74 7.82 13.05
C GLU A 200 18.88 8.13 11.81
N ASP A 201 19.49 8.36 10.66
CA ASP A 201 18.77 8.64 9.43
C ASP A 201 18.07 7.37 8.93
N CYS A 202 18.70 6.21 8.99
CA CYS A 202 18.00 4.93 8.75
C CYS A 202 16.80 4.76 9.70
N LEU A 203 16.96 5.13 10.96
CA LEU A 203 15.86 5.04 11.91
C LEU A 203 14.69 5.97 11.53
N LYS A 204 14.94 7.17 11.00
CA LYS A 204 13.89 8.05 10.50
C LYS A 204 13.12 7.39 9.35
N GLU A 205 13.81 6.70 8.43
CA GLU A 205 13.16 5.95 7.35
C GLU A 205 12.32 4.78 7.89
N VAL A 206 12.79 4.06 8.92
CA VAL A 206 11.97 3.05 9.61
C VAL A 206 10.73 3.70 10.24
N HIS A 207 10.82 4.91 10.77
CA HIS A 207 9.65 5.61 11.29
C HIS A 207 8.70 6.08 10.18
N ARG A 208 9.19 6.43 8.98
CA ARG A 208 8.34 6.66 7.79
C ARG A 208 7.61 5.39 7.37
N LEU A 209 8.35 4.27 7.29
CA LEU A 209 7.75 2.97 7.00
C LEU A 209 6.66 2.59 8.01
N ARG A 210 6.89 2.81 9.32
CA ARG A 210 5.88 2.58 10.36
C ARG A 210 4.65 3.48 10.21
N LYS A 211 4.84 4.75 9.86
CA LYS A 211 3.74 5.69 9.60
C LYS A 211 2.85 5.21 8.46
N ASP A 212 3.46 4.60 7.45
CA ASP A 212 2.76 4.08 6.27
C ASP A 212 2.10 2.71 6.49
N CYS A 213 2.25 2.10 7.66
CA CYS A 213 1.62 0.83 7.99
C CYS A 213 0.40 1.02 8.89
N CYS A 214 -0.62 0.15 8.71
CA CYS A 214 -1.79 0.12 9.58
C CYS A 214 -1.47 -0.57 10.91
N ALA A 215 -0.59 -1.57 10.87
CA ALA A 215 -0.18 -2.33 12.04
C ALA A 215 1.30 -2.70 12.00
N ILE A 216 1.90 -2.89 13.18
CA ILE A 216 3.27 -3.36 13.37
C ILE A 216 3.24 -4.60 14.24
N LEU A 217 3.95 -5.65 13.84
CA LEU A 217 3.98 -6.93 14.53
C LEU A 217 5.39 -7.30 14.99
N VAL A 218 5.48 -7.79 16.23
CA VAL A 218 6.68 -8.43 16.77
C VAL A 218 6.32 -9.72 17.50
N GLY A 219 7.29 -10.62 17.68
CA GLY A 219 7.18 -11.77 18.56
C GLY A 219 7.62 -11.46 19.99
N ALA A 220 7.22 -12.30 20.96
CA ALA A 220 7.55 -12.17 22.37
C ALA A 220 9.06 -12.01 22.64
N ASN A 221 9.91 -12.75 21.93
CA ASN A 221 11.35 -12.68 22.14
C ASN A 221 11.93 -11.29 21.84
N THR A 222 11.41 -10.57 20.83
CA THR A 222 11.79 -9.19 20.52
C THR A 222 11.39 -8.25 21.66
N VAL A 223 10.18 -8.43 22.23
CA VAL A 223 9.75 -7.61 23.36
C VAL A 223 10.61 -7.88 24.60
N ILE A 224 10.94 -9.13 24.88
CA ILE A 224 11.80 -9.52 26.02
C ILE A 224 13.22 -8.96 25.86
N ARG A 225 13.77 -9.00 24.63
CA ARG A 225 15.14 -8.57 24.35
C ARG A 225 15.27 -7.05 24.36
N ASP A 226 14.39 -6.35 23.63
CA ASP A 226 14.58 -4.94 23.24
C ASP A 226 13.64 -4.00 24.00
N ASN A 227 12.60 -4.52 24.64
CA ASN A 227 11.54 -3.75 25.29
C ASN A 227 11.06 -2.54 24.43
N PRO A 228 10.68 -2.75 23.16
CA PRO A 228 10.44 -1.69 22.21
C PRO A 228 9.10 -0.99 22.45
N SER A 229 8.99 0.28 22.05
CA SER A 229 7.71 1.00 22.03
C SER A 229 6.91 0.74 20.75
N LEU A 230 7.58 0.45 19.61
CA LEU A 230 6.97 0.25 18.27
C LEU A 230 6.08 1.42 17.82
N THR A 231 6.38 2.63 18.27
CA THR A 231 5.64 3.84 17.92
C THR A 231 6.35 4.64 16.84
N VAL A 232 5.61 5.48 16.15
CA VAL A 232 6.15 6.57 15.32
C VAL A 232 6.42 7.76 16.23
N ARG A 233 7.69 8.19 16.37
CA ARG A 233 8.08 9.24 17.31
C ARG A 233 9.19 10.19 16.80
N LEU A 234 9.84 9.86 15.68
CA LEU A 234 10.92 10.67 15.10
C LEU A 234 10.44 11.55 13.94
N ILE A 235 9.20 11.37 13.54
CA ILE A 235 8.52 12.17 12.52
C ILE A 235 7.12 12.47 13.00
N GLU A 236 6.52 13.52 12.49
CA GLU A 236 5.14 13.88 12.79
C GLU A 236 4.16 12.83 12.27
N THR A 237 3.18 12.51 13.08
CA THR A 237 2.07 11.61 12.72
C THR A 237 0.85 11.92 13.58
N GLU A 238 -0.32 11.95 12.95
CA GLU A 238 -1.60 12.10 13.63
C GLU A 238 -2.10 10.78 14.21
N LYS A 239 -1.69 9.64 13.61
CA LYS A 239 -2.15 8.32 13.99
C LYS A 239 -0.95 7.39 14.25
N GLN A 240 -1.08 6.58 15.29
CA GLN A 240 -0.14 5.50 15.58
C GLN A 240 -0.65 4.18 14.99
N PRO A 241 0.22 3.34 14.40
CA PRO A 241 -0.16 2.01 13.95
C PRO A 241 -0.61 1.12 15.12
N LEU A 242 -1.53 0.19 14.84
CA LEU A 242 -1.89 -0.86 15.79
C LEU A 242 -0.67 -1.74 16.05
N ARG A 243 -0.30 -1.94 17.31
CA ARG A 243 0.79 -2.86 17.67
C ARG A 243 0.24 -4.25 17.94
N ILE A 244 0.92 -5.26 17.41
CA ILE A 244 0.57 -6.68 17.56
C ILE A 244 1.75 -7.40 18.14
N VAL A 245 1.50 -8.12 19.22
CA VAL A 245 2.53 -8.93 19.89
C VAL A 245 2.07 -10.38 19.93
N ILE A 246 2.84 -11.27 19.27
CA ILE A 246 2.59 -12.72 19.29
C ILE A 246 3.34 -13.32 20.49
N ASP A 247 2.59 -13.78 21.49
CA ASP A 247 3.12 -14.37 22.72
C ASP A 247 2.27 -15.57 23.21
N PRO A 248 2.17 -16.66 22.43
CA PRO A 248 1.28 -17.78 22.72
C PRO A 248 1.60 -18.50 24.04
N ASN A 249 2.75 -18.23 24.63
CA ASN A 249 3.16 -18.83 25.90
C ASN A 249 3.14 -17.82 27.07
N ASN A 250 2.60 -16.63 26.85
CA ASN A 250 2.47 -15.56 27.84
C ASN A 250 3.79 -15.25 28.61
N LYS A 251 4.89 -15.11 27.84
CA LYS A 251 6.24 -14.91 28.40
C LYS A 251 6.59 -13.46 28.69
N ILE A 252 5.83 -12.52 28.11
CA ILE A 252 6.10 -11.09 28.22
C ILE A 252 5.65 -10.60 29.59
N LYS A 253 6.52 -9.82 30.24
CA LYS A 253 6.19 -9.20 31.52
C LYS A 253 5.13 -8.12 31.34
N SER A 254 4.19 -8.02 32.28
CA SER A 254 3.12 -7.03 32.29
C SER A 254 3.62 -5.59 32.29
N ASN A 255 4.85 -5.32 32.74
CA ASN A 255 5.46 -4.00 32.73
C ASN A 255 6.26 -3.66 31.46
N SER A 256 6.19 -4.48 30.40
CA SER A 256 6.83 -4.18 29.12
C SER A 256 6.24 -2.90 28.49
N LYS A 257 7.08 -2.05 27.91
CA LYS A 257 6.66 -0.75 27.33
C LYS A 257 5.50 -0.88 26.37
N VAL A 258 5.55 -1.84 25.46
CA VAL A 258 4.53 -2.06 24.44
C VAL A 258 3.14 -2.34 25.02
N LEU A 259 3.03 -2.75 26.28
CA LEU A 259 1.77 -3.03 26.99
C LEU A 259 1.33 -1.87 27.90
N ASN A 260 2.22 -0.92 28.24
CA ASN A 260 1.98 0.07 29.31
C ASN A 260 2.14 1.53 28.91
N ASP A 261 2.47 1.83 27.66
CA ASP A 261 2.73 3.21 27.20
C ASP A 261 1.49 3.95 26.69
N GLY A 262 0.29 3.38 26.88
CA GLY A 262 -0.99 4.02 26.52
C GLY A 262 -1.39 3.91 25.06
N HIS A 263 -0.55 3.34 24.18
CA HIS A 263 -0.90 3.12 22.78
C HIS A 263 -1.60 1.77 22.58
N LYS A 264 -2.49 1.67 21.57
CA LYS A 264 -3.25 0.44 21.27
C LYS A 264 -2.31 -0.73 20.96
N THR A 265 -2.46 -1.83 21.69
CA THR A 265 -1.72 -3.07 21.47
C THR A 265 -2.67 -4.26 21.53
N LYS A 266 -2.56 -5.14 20.54
CA LYS A 266 -3.21 -6.45 20.55
C LYS A 266 -2.17 -7.48 20.96
N HIS A 267 -2.27 -7.97 22.20
CA HIS A 267 -1.41 -9.01 22.74
C HIS A 267 -2.09 -10.37 22.51
N LEU A 268 -1.51 -11.20 21.65
CA LEU A 268 -2.03 -12.50 21.26
C LEU A 268 -1.34 -13.59 22.08
N THR A 269 -2.08 -14.18 22.98
CA THR A 269 -1.63 -15.24 23.91
C THR A 269 -2.29 -16.58 23.57
N ASP A 270 -3.02 -17.17 24.49
CA ASP A 270 -3.66 -18.48 24.35
C ASP A 270 -4.72 -18.54 23.24
N ASP A 271 -5.23 -17.40 22.80
CA ASP A 271 -6.16 -17.23 21.70
C ASP A 271 -5.50 -17.18 20.30
N PHE A 272 -4.17 -17.21 20.24
CA PHE A 272 -3.43 -17.22 18.99
C PHE A 272 -3.68 -18.52 18.20
N ARG A 273 -4.35 -18.41 17.04
CA ARG A 273 -4.73 -19.53 16.18
C ARG A 273 -3.80 -19.76 14.99
N GLY A 274 -2.63 -19.12 14.97
CA GLY A 274 -1.67 -19.15 13.87
C GLY A 274 -1.66 -17.89 13.02
N LEU A 275 -0.64 -17.77 12.15
CA LEU A 275 -0.42 -16.54 11.37
C LEU A 275 -1.54 -16.30 10.37
N ALA A 276 -2.00 -17.33 9.65
CA ALA A 276 -3.06 -17.19 8.65
C ALA A 276 -4.36 -16.66 9.27
N ALA A 277 -4.84 -17.26 10.38
CA ALA A 277 -6.05 -16.82 11.07
C ALA A 277 -5.90 -15.39 11.66
N MET A 278 -4.69 -15.03 12.08
CA MET A 278 -4.39 -13.65 12.50
C MET A 278 -4.51 -12.66 11.34
N LEU A 279 -3.97 -13.00 10.15
CA LEU A 279 -4.07 -12.15 8.96
C LEU A 279 -5.53 -12.00 8.51
N ASP A 280 -6.35 -13.07 8.56
CA ASP A 280 -7.79 -12.99 8.30
C ASP A 280 -8.47 -12.00 9.25
N MET A 281 -8.24 -12.14 10.56
CA MET A 281 -8.76 -11.20 11.57
C MET A 281 -8.31 -9.76 11.32
N LEU A 282 -7.07 -9.55 10.88
CA LEU A 282 -6.58 -8.20 10.57
C LEU A 282 -7.23 -7.64 9.31
N GLY A 283 -7.49 -8.48 8.31
CA GLY A 283 -8.23 -8.11 7.11
C GLY A 283 -9.67 -7.66 7.42
N ASP A 284 -10.36 -8.37 8.33
CA ASP A 284 -11.69 -8.00 8.84
C ASP A 284 -11.69 -6.66 9.60
N LEU A 285 -10.55 -6.27 10.17
CA LEU A 285 -10.33 -4.96 10.80
C LEU A 285 -9.87 -3.88 9.80
N GLU A 286 -9.96 -4.14 8.52
CA GLU A 286 -9.54 -3.23 7.43
C GLU A 286 -8.04 -2.83 7.51
N ILE A 287 -7.21 -3.67 8.13
CA ILE A 287 -5.75 -3.49 8.13
C ILE A 287 -5.22 -3.89 6.76
N GLN A 288 -4.80 -2.91 5.98
CA GLN A 288 -4.34 -3.13 4.60
C GLN A 288 -2.83 -3.40 4.49
N ARG A 289 -2.03 -2.91 5.43
CA ARG A 289 -0.59 -3.14 5.48
C ARG A 289 -0.13 -3.49 6.88
N LEU A 290 0.57 -4.62 6.99
CA LEU A 290 1.20 -5.12 8.21
C LEU A 290 2.72 -5.05 8.07
N LEU A 291 3.39 -4.35 8.99
CA LEU A 291 4.85 -4.36 9.10
C LEU A 291 5.29 -5.40 10.14
N VAL A 292 6.08 -6.38 9.73
CA VAL A 292 6.70 -7.36 10.62
C VAL A 292 8.11 -6.92 10.94
N GLU A 293 8.33 -6.45 12.17
CA GLU A 293 9.64 -6.11 12.73
C GLU A 293 10.07 -7.15 13.77
N GLY A 294 9.71 -8.40 13.56
CA GLY A 294 10.00 -9.49 14.47
C GLY A 294 11.45 -9.95 14.40
N GLY A 295 11.87 -10.71 15.41
CA GLY A 295 13.13 -11.43 15.35
C GLY A 295 13.11 -12.58 14.33
N PRO A 296 14.26 -13.21 14.03
CA PRO A 296 14.40 -14.23 12.97
C PRO A 296 13.34 -15.33 13.02
N SER A 297 13.04 -15.86 14.19
CA SER A 297 12.05 -16.93 14.36
C SER A 297 10.63 -16.52 13.91
N THR A 298 10.24 -15.26 14.08
CA THR A 298 8.95 -14.77 13.60
C THR A 298 8.99 -14.59 12.09
N ILE A 299 10.04 -13.99 11.55
CA ILE A 299 10.24 -13.77 10.11
C ILE A 299 10.25 -15.10 9.36
N THR A 300 11.05 -16.08 9.82
CA THR A 300 11.11 -17.41 9.20
C THR A 300 9.73 -18.07 9.12
N LYS A 301 8.91 -17.98 10.19
CA LYS A 301 7.55 -18.54 10.15
C LYS A 301 6.63 -17.89 9.13
N PHE A 302 6.78 -16.57 8.89
CA PHE A 302 6.04 -15.89 7.83
C PHE A 302 6.51 -16.33 6.44
N LEU A 303 7.82 -16.45 6.25
CA LEU A 303 8.42 -16.93 4.98
C LEU A 303 8.03 -18.37 4.68
N ASP A 304 8.18 -19.28 5.64
CA ASP A 304 7.86 -20.71 5.50
C ASP A 304 6.40 -20.97 5.12
N GLN A 305 5.48 -20.09 5.53
CA GLN A 305 4.06 -20.18 5.22
C GLN A 305 3.68 -19.39 3.96
N GLY A 306 4.64 -18.76 3.28
CA GLY A 306 4.36 -17.96 2.08
C GLY A 306 3.52 -16.70 2.34
N LEU A 307 3.60 -16.13 3.55
CA LEU A 307 2.76 -15.03 4.01
C LEU A 307 3.48 -13.67 3.95
N VAL A 308 4.50 -13.53 3.13
CA VAL A 308 5.28 -12.28 2.94
C VAL A 308 5.13 -11.83 1.50
N ASP A 309 4.72 -10.58 1.31
CA ASP A 309 4.57 -9.94 0.00
C ASP A 309 5.79 -9.07 -0.34
N GLU A 310 6.38 -8.42 0.66
CA GLU A 310 7.52 -7.53 0.52
C GLU A 310 8.55 -7.79 1.62
N PHE A 311 9.82 -7.87 1.26
CA PHE A 311 10.92 -8.09 2.19
C PHE A 311 11.95 -6.96 2.07
N ILE A 312 12.12 -6.17 3.12
CA ILE A 312 13.07 -5.05 3.20
C ILE A 312 14.29 -5.49 4.00
N TYR A 313 15.40 -5.64 3.31
CA TYR A 313 16.68 -6.03 3.87
C TYR A 313 17.57 -4.81 4.04
N VAL A 314 17.87 -4.43 5.28
CA VAL A 314 18.69 -3.28 5.64
C VAL A 314 20.04 -3.77 6.12
N GLN A 315 21.11 -3.46 5.41
CA GLN A 315 22.47 -3.87 5.76
C GLN A 315 23.28 -2.68 6.27
N SER A 316 23.70 -2.76 7.53
CA SER A 316 24.58 -1.79 8.19
C SER A 316 26.05 -2.07 7.85
N ASN A 317 26.92 -1.05 8.01
CA ASN A 317 28.35 -1.14 7.77
C ASN A 317 29.14 -1.65 8.99
N ILE A 318 28.49 -2.02 10.09
CA ILE A 318 29.13 -2.49 11.30
C ILE A 318 29.31 -4.01 11.31
N THR A 319 30.16 -4.50 12.23
CA THR A 319 30.34 -5.92 12.55
C THR A 319 30.06 -6.12 14.03
N HIS A 320 29.20 -7.09 14.36
CA HIS A 320 28.93 -7.47 15.75
C HIS A 320 30.07 -8.29 16.35
N GLU A 321 30.40 -8.08 17.62
CA GLU A 321 31.40 -8.86 18.36
C GLU A 321 30.90 -10.27 18.68
N SER A 322 29.63 -10.41 19.01
CA SER A 322 28.96 -11.68 19.32
C SER A 322 27.77 -11.90 18.37
N PRO A 323 28.02 -12.20 17.09
CA PRO A 323 26.99 -12.18 16.06
C PRO A 323 25.95 -13.29 16.21
N LYS A 324 24.68 -12.96 15.97
CA LYS A 324 23.57 -13.88 15.79
C LYS A 324 23.22 -13.95 14.31
N LEU A 325 23.93 -14.77 13.58
CA LEU A 325 23.68 -14.97 12.16
C LEU A 325 22.27 -15.49 11.90
N SER A 326 21.66 -15.00 10.84
CA SER A 326 20.35 -15.44 10.38
C SER A 326 20.33 -15.45 8.87
N SER A 327 19.79 -16.50 8.30
CA SER A 327 19.52 -16.61 6.87
C SER A 327 18.03 -16.62 6.63
N PHE A 328 17.60 -15.96 5.57
CA PHE A 328 16.19 -15.91 5.16
C PHE A 328 16.08 -16.50 3.76
N ASP A 329 15.19 -17.46 3.59
CA ASP A 329 14.89 -18.02 2.27
C ASP A 329 13.98 -17.05 1.51
N LEU A 330 14.53 -16.41 0.49
CA LEU A 330 13.83 -15.49 -0.40
C LEU A 330 13.55 -16.12 -1.78
N THR A 331 13.50 -17.46 -1.86
CA THR A 331 13.08 -18.15 -3.09
C THR A 331 11.68 -17.69 -3.49
N GLY A 332 11.53 -17.32 -4.76
CA GLY A 332 10.28 -16.77 -5.30
C GLY A 332 10.10 -15.27 -5.10
N PHE A 333 11.07 -14.58 -4.51
CA PHE A 333 11.11 -13.12 -4.50
C PHE A 333 11.99 -12.57 -5.62
N THR A 334 11.57 -11.44 -6.17
CA THR A 334 12.35 -10.67 -7.14
C THR A 334 12.87 -9.40 -6.47
N LYS A 335 14.13 -9.08 -6.70
CA LYS A 335 14.69 -7.81 -6.26
C LYS A 335 14.05 -6.67 -7.04
N SER A 336 13.32 -5.80 -6.36
CA SER A 336 12.58 -4.70 -6.97
C SER A 336 13.31 -3.36 -6.88
N VAL A 337 13.96 -3.07 -5.72
CA VAL A 337 14.62 -1.78 -5.47
C VAL A 337 15.94 -1.97 -4.73
N GLU A 338 16.96 -1.21 -5.09
CA GLU A 338 18.13 -0.93 -4.26
C GLU A 338 18.19 0.56 -3.95
N THR A 339 18.36 0.90 -2.68
CA THR A 339 18.44 2.28 -2.20
C THR A 339 19.32 2.38 -0.95
N VAL A 340 19.38 3.55 -0.36
CA VAL A 340 20.14 3.81 0.87
C VAL A 340 19.24 4.53 1.87
N TRP A 341 19.25 4.09 3.12
CA TRP A 341 18.62 4.77 4.25
C TRP A 341 19.70 5.25 5.22
N GLY A 342 20.04 6.54 5.16
CA GLY A 342 21.20 7.05 5.88
C GLY A 342 22.50 6.46 5.33
N GLU A 343 23.20 5.64 6.12
CA GLU A 343 24.44 4.96 5.73
C GLU A 343 24.23 3.49 5.31
N GLU A 344 23.02 2.97 5.51
CA GLU A 344 22.68 1.58 5.30
C GLU A 344 22.24 1.29 3.87
N LYS A 345 22.77 0.20 3.31
CA LYS A 345 22.29 -0.34 2.04
C LYS A 345 20.96 -1.04 2.25
N VAL A 346 19.96 -0.70 1.44
CA VAL A 346 18.63 -1.29 1.52
C VAL A 346 18.29 -1.98 0.21
N THR A 347 17.90 -3.24 0.32
CA THR A 347 17.37 -4.01 -0.81
C THR A 347 15.93 -4.43 -0.51
N ILE A 348 15.02 -4.13 -1.43
CA ILE A 348 13.61 -4.49 -1.35
C ILE A 348 13.35 -5.62 -2.35
N TYR A 349 12.71 -6.66 -1.86
CA TYR A 349 12.28 -7.82 -2.63
C TYR A 349 10.76 -7.92 -2.58
N THR A 350 10.13 -8.25 -3.72
CA THR A 350 8.68 -8.45 -3.84
C THR A 350 8.37 -9.79 -4.50
N ARG A 351 7.21 -10.33 -4.22
CA ARG A 351 6.67 -11.52 -4.90
C ARG A 351 5.83 -11.15 -6.10
#